data_fbdf92571ff11047b996d45f12b785a3
#
_entry.id   fbdf92571ff11047b996d45f12b785a3
#
_cell.length_a   1.000
_cell.length_b   1.000
_cell.length_c   1.000
_cell.angle_alpha   90.00
_cell.angle_beta   90.00
_cell.angle_gamma   90.00
#
_symmetry.space_group_name_H-M   'P 1'
#
loop_
_entity.id
_entity.type
_entity.pdbx_description
1 polymer ?
#
loop_
_entity_poly.entity_id
_entity_poly.type
_entity_poly.pdbx_seq_one_letter_code
_entity_poly.pdbx_strand_id
1 'polypeptide(L)'
;VFIRAAVVAVGGFDERFIRAQDWELNYRLRQAGGKIFFDPRLHVTYRPRSTFKALAKQYFEYGRWRRVVSRRHQGTINYRYLAPPLSLIGTVLSIFCALLFSPIFIVPAAIYGVFLLVASMITGKGITEKLLLPIVLFTMQMSWGLGFLTSPKTLAPAKG
;
A
#
# COMPACT_ATOMS: atom_id res chain seq x y z
N VAL A 1 6.25 -11.35 18.25
CA VAL A 1 7.34 -11.53 19.24
C VAL A 1 8.63 -11.74 18.46
N PHE A 2 9.74 -11.12 18.92
CA PHE A 2 11.06 -11.25 18.32
C PHE A 2 12.02 -11.90 19.33
N ILE A 3 12.95 -12.69 18.81
CA ILE A 3 14.10 -13.16 19.61
C ILE A 3 15.07 -11.98 19.75
N ARG A 4 15.31 -11.51 20.98
CA ARG A 4 16.13 -10.32 21.26
C ARG A 4 17.53 -10.41 20.63
N ALA A 5 18.19 -11.54 20.76
CA ALA A 5 19.54 -11.74 20.19
C ALA A 5 19.56 -11.54 18.66
N ALA A 6 18.54 -12.04 17.94
CA ALA A 6 18.42 -11.88 16.49
C ALA A 6 18.20 -10.41 16.10
N VAL A 7 17.38 -9.67 16.86
CA VAL A 7 17.14 -8.24 16.62
C VAL A 7 18.43 -7.43 16.86
N VAL A 8 19.14 -7.71 17.95
CA VAL A 8 20.42 -7.05 18.26
C VAL A 8 21.46 -7.34 17.18
N ALA A 9 21.55 -8.58 16.71
CA ALA A 9 22.51 -8.98 15.68
C ALA A 9 22.33 -8.24 14.34
N VAL A 10 21.12 -7.80 14.02
CA VAL A 10 20.85 -6.98 12.83
C VAL A 10 20.82 -5.47 13.11
N GLY A 11 21.22 -5.02 14.30
CA GLY A 11 21.31 -3.61 14.69
C GLY A 11 20.01 -2.98 15.15
N GLY A 12 18.99 -3.77 15.53
CA GLY A 12 17.73 -3.25 16.07
C GLY A 12 16.82 -2.62 15.02
N PHE A 13 15.87 -1.81 15.47
CA PHE A 13 15.03 -0.98 14.59
C PHE A 13 15.84 0.18 14.03
N ASP A 14 15.67 0.46 12.75
CA ASP A 14 16.24 1.66 12.13
C ASP A 14 15.33 2.86 12.45
N GLU A 15 15.77 3.72 13.36
CA GLU A 15 15.00 4.88 13.86
C GLU A 15 14.65 5.90 12.77
N ARG A 16 15.33 5.84 11.64
CA ARG A 16 15.05 6.69 10.47
C ARG A 16 13.74 6.32 9.77
N PHE A 17 13.23 5.11 10.00
CA PHE A 17 11.94 4.67 9.49
C PHE A 17 10.85 5.05 10.50
N ILE A 18 10.13 6.13 10.24
CA ILE A 18 8.97 6.54 11.07
C ILE A 18 7.79 5.58 10.84
N ARG A 19 7.72 4.93 9.68
CA ARG A 19 6.74 3.89 9.34
C ARG A 19 7.41 2.75 8.59
N ALA A 20 6.75 1.61 8.52
CA ALA A 20 7.27 0.36 7.94
C ALA A 20 8.52 -0.19 8.65
N GLN A 21 8.75 0.20 9.92
CA GLN A 21 9.89 -0.27 10.72
C GLN A 21 9.86 -1.79 10.90
N ASP A 22 8.68 -2.33 11.14
CA ASP A 22 8.42 -3.77 11.28
C ASP A 22 8.77 -4.54 10.00
N TRP A 23 8.35 -4.01 8.86
CA TRP A 23 8.65 -4.61 7.57
C TRP A 23 10.16 -4.57 7.27
N GLU A 24 10.79 -3.45 7.53
CA GLU A 24 12.23 -3.22 7.31
C GLU A 24 13.08 -4.13 8.21
N LEU A 25 12.75 -4.21 9.48
CA LEU A 25 13.41 -5.11 10.43
C LEU A 25 13.25 -6.58 10.00
N ASN A 26 12.03 -6.99 9.65
CA ASN A 26 11.74 -8.34 9.18
C ASN A 26 12.53 -8.68 7.89
N TYR A 27 12.71 -7.71 7.01
CA TYR A 27 13.55 -7.87 5.83
C TYR A 27 15.01 -8.16 6.22
N ARG A 28 15.61 -7.34 7.10
CA ARG A 28 17.00 -7.55 7.55
C ARG A 28 17.17 -8.87 8.30
N LEU A 29 16.24 -9.24 9.16
CA LEU A 29 16.24 -10.53 9.85
C LEU A 29 16.26 -11.70 8.85
N ARG A 30 15.45 -11.63 7.80
CA ARG A 30 15.43 -12.68 6.75
C ARG A 30 16.71 -12.70 5.93
N GLN A 31 17.30 -11.55 5.62
CA GLN A 31 18.60 -11.49 4.93
C GLN A 31 19.73 -12.10 5.78
N ALA A 32 19.64 -11.99 7.10
CA ALA A 32 20.55 -12.62 8.05
C ALA A 32 20.26 -14.14 8.30
N GLY A 33 19.40 -14.77 7.46
CA GLY A 33 19.06 -16.19 7.58
C GLY A 33 17.94 -16.50 8.58
N GLY A 34 17.36 -15.48 9.22
CA GLY A 34 16.24 -15.65 10.14
C GLY A 34 14.96 -16.09 9.44
N LYS A 35 14.09 -16.78 10.16
CA LYS A 35 12.76 -17.20 9.70
C LYS A 35 11.68 -16.45 10.44
N ILE A 36 10.61 -16.07 9.72
CA ILE A 36 9.40 -15.49 10.31
C ILE A 36 8.37 -16.62 10.42
N PHE A 37 7.94 -16.90 11.65
CA PHE A 37 6.92 -17.89 11.91
C PHE A 37 5.56 -17.19 12.04
N PHE A 38 4.56 -17.71 11.35
CA PHE A 38 3.17 -17.29 11.48
C PHE A 38 2.41 -18.31 12.31
N ASP A 39 1.86 -17.88 13.46
CA ASP A 39 1.01 -18.71 14.29
C ASP A 39 -0.45 -18.25 14.17
N PRO A 40 -1.34 -19.05 13.54
CA PRO A 40 -2.74 -18.69 13.35
C PRO A 40 -3.55 -18.61 14.66
N ARG A 41 -2.99 -19.09 15.77
CA ARG A 41 -3.63 -19.01 17.10
C ARG A 41 -3.49 -17.64 17.74
N LEU A 42 -2.55 -16.81 17.24
CA LEU A 42 -2.37 -15.45 17.72
C LEU A 42 -3.42 -14.53 17.08
N HIS A 43 -4.41 -14.16 17.84
CA HIS A 43 -5.46 -13.25 17.41
C HIS A 43 -5.18 -11.84 17.93
N VAL A 44 -5.26 -10.87 17.02
CA VAL A 44 -5.13 -9.44 17.34
C VAL A 44 -6.37 -8.71 16.83
N THR A 45 -7.04 -7.98 17.72
CA THR A 45 -8.14 -7.12 17.30
C THR A 45 -7.59 -5.85 16.66
N TYR A 46 -7.83 -5.69 15.37
CA TYR A 46 -7.48 -4.47 14.65
C TYR A 46 -8.70 -3.58 14.50
N ARG A 47 -8.60 -2.33 14.92
CA ARG A 47 -9.64 -1.31 14.71
C ARG A 47 -9.25 -0.43 13.51
N PRO A 48 -9.96 -0.55 12.38
CA PRO A 48 -9.68 0.27 11.20
C PRO A 48 -10.02 1.74 11.46
N ARG A 49 -9.56 2.61 10.57
CA ARG A 49 -9.90 4.04 10.61
C ARG A 49 -11.38 4.24 10.31
N SER A 50 -12.03 5.09 11.10
CA SER A 50 -13.48 5.32 11.04
C SER A 50 -13.91 6.33 9.99
N THR A 51 -12.98 7.07 9.36
CA THR A 51 -13.29 8.09 8.36
C THR A 51 -12.48 7.92 7.08
N PHE A 52 -13.07 8.28 5.93
CA PHE A 52 -12.38 8.23 4.63
C PHE A 52 -11.11 9.10 4.61
N LYS A 53 -11.14 10.27 5.26
CA LYS A 53 -9.97 11.15 5.38
C LYS A 53 -8.82 10.47 6.11
N ALA A 54 -9.10 9.82 7.23
CA ALA A 54 -8.09 9.12 8.01
C ALA A 54 -7.57 7.86 7.26
N LEU A 55 -8.46 7.17 6.55
CA LEU A 55 -8.11 6.04 5.68
C LEU A 55 -7.20 6.49 4.53
N ALA A 56 -7.58 7.55 3.81
CA ALA A 56 -6.78 8.11 2.72
C ALA A 56 -5.38 8.51 3.19
N LYS A 57 -5.28 9.23 4.32
CA LYS A 57 -4.00 9.61 4.94
C LYS A 57 -3.15 8.38 5.28
N GLN A 58 -3.75 7.35 5.84
CA GLN A 58 -3.05 6.11 6.20
C GLN A 58 -2.47 5.42 4.97
N TYR A 59 -3.27 5.25 3.91
CA TYR A 59 -2.83 4.58 2.69
C TYR A 59 -1.85 5.42 1.88
N PHE A 60 -1.99 6.74 1.88
CA PHE A 60 -1.01 7.65 1.32
C PHE A 60 0.37 7.46 1.98
N GLU A 61 0.41 7.44 3.31
CA GLU A 61 1.66 7.19 4.05
C GLU A 61 2.22 5.78 3.78
N TYR A 62 1.36 4.76 3.66
CA TYR A 62 1.81 3.42 3.29
C TYR A 62 2.49 3.39 1.91
N GLY A 63 1.93 4.08 0.92
CA GLY A 63 2.55 4.22 -0.40
C GLY A 63 3.90 4.92 -0.33
N ARG A 64 3.98 6.07 0.36
CA ARG A 64 5.22 6.83 0.54
C ARG A 64 6.34 5.98 1.14
N TRP A 65 6.06 5.36 2.27
CA TRP A 65 7.05 4.56 2.99
C TRP A 65 7.39 3.26 2.27
N ARG A 66 6.48 2.70 1.51
CA ARG A 66 6.79 1.58 0.62
C ARG A 66 7.81 1.96 -0.45
N ARG A 67 7.70 3.17 -1.00
CA ARG A 67 8.70 3.69 -1.94
C ARG A 67 10.06 3.91 -1.27
N VAL A 68 10.09 4.40 -0.03
CA VAL A 68 11.32 4.53 0.77
C VAL A 68 11.99 3.16 0.93
N VAL A 69 11.25 2.16 1.38
CA VAL A 69 11.76 0.79 1.53
C VAL A 69 12.33 0.26 0.22
N SER A 70 11.65 0.47 -0.90
CA SER A 70 12.10 -0.02 -2.21
C SER A 70 13.37 0.68 -2.71
N ARG A 71 13.59 1.92 -2.31
CA ARG A 71 14.86 2.64 -2.60
C ARG A 71 16.01 2.17 -1.73
N ARG A 72 15.72 1.81 -0.48
CA ARG A 72 16.72 1.34 0.48
C ARG A 72 17.15 -0.09 0.20
N HIS A 73 16.20 -0.95 -0.14
CA HIS A 73 16.39 -2.36 -0.36
C HIS A 73 15.98 -2.73 -1.78
N GLN A 74 16.95 -2.80 -2.68
CA GLN A 74 16.72 -3.17 -4.07
C GLN A 74 16.12 -4.58 -4.17
N GLY A 75 15.29 -4.83 -5.18
CA GLY A 75 14.62 -6.11 -5.38
C GLY A 75 13.39 -6.35 -4.49
N THR A 76 13.02 -5.39 -3.63
CA THR A 76 11.83 -5.53 -2.75
C THR A 76 10.53 -5.04 -3.39
N ILE A 77 10.58 -4.50 -4.60
CA ILE A 77 9.39 -4.16 -5.38
C ILE A 77 8.82 -5.46 -5.98
N ASN A 78 7.57 -5.75 -5.60
CA ASN A 78 6.77 -6.77 -6.25
C ASN A 78 5.77 -6.07 -7.19
N TYR A 79 5.35 -6.74 -8.28
CA TYR A 79 4.34 -6.24 -9.23
C TYR A 79 3.04 -5.79 -8.54
N ARG A 80 2.67 -6.43 -7.41
CA ARG A 80 1.50 -6.04 -6.60
C ARG A 80 1.59 -4.62 -6.05
N TYR A 81 2.80 -4.11 -5.81
CA TYR A 81 3.02 -2.73 -5.34
C TYR A 81 2.96 -1.71 -6.47
N LEU A 82 2.99 -2.16 -7.73
CA LEU A 82 2.83 -1.29 -8.89
C LEU A 82 1.35 -1.14 -9.29
N ALA A 83 0.47 -2.04 -8.87
CA ALA A 83 -0.94 -1.98 -9.21
C ALA A 83 -1.61 -0.66 -8.81
N PRO A 84 -1.51 -0.14 -7.55
CA PRO A 84 -2.14 1.12 -7.19
C PRO A 84 -1.60 2.36 -7.95
N PRO A 85 -0.28 2.56 -8.12
CA PRO A 85 0.20 3.71 -8.91
C PRO A 85 -0.16 3.60 -10.39
N LEU A 86 -0.17 2.40 -10.97
CA LEU A 86 -0.60 2.19 -12.36
C LEU A 86 -2.11 2.43 -12.52
N SER A 87 -2.93 1.98 -11.58
CA SER A 87 -4.38 2.26 -11.57
C SER A 87 -4.66 3.76 -11.46
N LEU A 88 -3.89 4.49 -10.63
CA LEU A 88 -4.01 5.95 -10.52
C LEU A 88 -3.66 6.63 -11.85
N ILE A 89 -2.48 6.31 -12.41
CA ILE A 89 -2.04 6.90 -13.68
C ILE A 89 -3.04 6.56 -14.80
N GLY A 90 -3.43 5.30 -14.92
CA GLY A 90 -4.36 4.84 -15.93
C GLY A 90 -5.73 5.53 -15.84
N THR A 91 -6.26 5.67 -14.62
CA THR A 91 -7.53 6.37 -14.39
C THR A 91 -7.43 7.86 -14.75
N VAL A 92 -6.38 8.54 -14.29
CA VAL A 92 -6.18 9.98 -14.59
C VAL A 92 -5.99 10.20 -16.08
N LEU A 93 -5.13 9.43 -16.75
CA LEU A 93 -4.92 9.51 -18.20
C LEU A 93 -6.20 9.19 -18.98
N SER A 94 -6.93 8.17 -18.58
CA SER A 94 -8.21 7.79 -19.19
C SER A 94 -9.20 8.94 -19.19
N ILE A 95 -9.40 9.58 -18.02
CA ILE A 95 -10.30 10.73 -17.88
C ILE A 95 -9.77 11.93 -18.69
N PHE A 96 -8.49 12.22 -18.59
CA PHE A 96 -7.87 13.33 -19.31
C PHE A 96 -8.01 13.19 -20.83
N CYS A 97 -7.70 12.01 -21.37
CA CYS A 97 -7.86 11.74 -22.79
C CYS A 97 -9.32 11.75 -23.25
N ALA A 98 -10.24 11.29 -22.39
CA ALA A 98 -11.66 11.33 -22.70
C ALA A 98 -12.19 12.77 -22.83
N LEU A 99 -11.68 13.68 -22.00
CA LEU A 99 -12.08 15.09 -22.03
C LEU A 99 -11.49 15.86 -23.21
N LEU A 100 -10.26 15.54 -23.63
CA LEU A 100 -9.55 16.32 -24.64
C LEU A 100 -9.66 15.76 -26.05
N PHE A 101 -9.79 14.46 -26.23
CA PHE A 101 -9.70 13.81 -27.53
C PHE A 101 -10.99 13.10 -27.94
N SER A 102 -11.44 12.12 -27.17
CA SER A 102 -12.64 11.35 -27.48
C SER A 102 -13.19 10.63 -26.26
N PRO A 103 -14.54 10.61 -26.09
CA PRO A 103 -15.19 9.88 -24.98
C PRO A 103 -14.81 8.40 -24.88
N ILE A 104 -14.36 7.78 -25.97
CA ILE A 104 -13.95 6.37 -25.98
C ILE A 104 -12.83 6.08 -24.96
N PHE A 105 -11.98 7.07 -24.66
CA PHE A 105 -10.87 6.92 -23.71
C PHE A 105 -11.33 6.81 -22.26
N ILE A 106 -12.65 6.95 -21.95
CA ILE A 106 -13.18 6.69 -20.61
C ILE A 106 -13.23 5.19 -20.28
N VAL A 107 -13.20 4.32 -21.30
CA VAL A 107 -13.36 2.88 -21.15
C VAL A 107 -12.41 2.24 -20.13
N PRO A 108 -11.10 2.53 -20.09
CA PRO A 108 -10.22 1.96 -19.07
C PRO A 108 -10.62 2.34 -17.64
N ALA A 109 -11.01 3.60 -17.40
CA ALA A 109 -11.49 4.05 -16.09
C ALA A 109 -12.82 3.37 -15.73
N ALA A 110 -13.73 3.19 -16.70
CA ALA A 110 -14.99 2.48 -16.50
C ALA A 110 -14.75 0.99 -16.15
N ILE A 111 -13.84 0.31 -16.85
CA ILE A 111 -13.46 -1.08 -16.54
C ILE A 111 -12.93 -1.18 -15.12
N TYR A 112 -12.07 -0.23 -14.70
CA TYR A 112 -11.58 -0.20 -13.33
C TYR A 112 -12.71 0.01 -12.31
N GLY A 113 -13.65 0.91 -12.59
CA GLY A 113 -14.85 1.11 -11.76
C GLY A 113 -15.70 -0.15 -11.63
N VAL A 114 -15.97 -0.84 -12.75
CA VAL A 114 -16.69 -2.13 -12.76
C VAL A 114 -15.92 -3.18 -11.95
N PHE A 115 -14.60 -3.26 -12.09
CA PHE A 115 -13.78 -4.16 -11.28
C PHE A 115 -13.97 -3.91 -9.78
N LEU A 116 -13.96 -2.65 -9.32
CA LEU A 116 -14.19 -2.32 -7.92
C LEU A 116 -15.60 -2.71 -7.45
N LEU A 117 -16.61 -2.50 -8.28
CA LEU A 117 -17.98 -2.91 -7.98
C LEU A 117 -18.10 -4.43 -7.84
N VAL A 118 -17.58 -5.17 -8.81
CA VAL A 118 -17.61 -6.65 -8.78
C VAL A 118 -16.85 -7.18 -7.55
N ALA A 119 -15.64 -6.67 -7.29
CA ALA A 119 -14.87 -7.05 -6.11
C ALA A 119 -15.66 -6.80 -4.81
N SER A 120 -16.38 -5.68 -4.73
CA SER A 120 -17.21 -5.33 -3.58
C SER A 120 -18.42 -6.24 -3.42
N MET A 121 -19.06 -6.62 -4.53
CA MET A 121 -20.19 -7.56 -4.51
C MET A 121 -19.78 -8.95 -4.02
N ILE A 122 -18.59 -9.40 -4.41
CA ILE A 122 -18.05 -10.70 -4.01
C ILE A 122 -17.59 -10.70 -2.55
N THR A 123 -16.96 -9.62 -2.09
CA THR A 123 -16.32 -9.56 -0.78
C THR A 123 -17.28 -9.11 0.33
N GLY A 124 -18.20 -8.21 0.03
CA GLY A 124 -19.14 -7.63 1.01
C GLY A 124 -20.20 -8.65 1.47
N LYS A 125 -20.37 -8.77 2.78
CA LYS A 125 -21.32 -9.70 3.40
C LYS A 125 -22.75 -9.11 3.48
N GLY A 126 -22.86 -7.81 3.72
CA GLY A 126 -24.13 -7.09 3.82
C GLY A 126 -24.28 -6.01 2.76
N ILE A 127 -25.52 -5.52 2.58
CA ILE A 127 -25.81 -4.49 1.57
C ILE A 127 -25.00 -3.21 1.80
N THR A 128 -24.87 -2.77 3.05
CA THR A 128 -24.10 -1.58 3.41
C THR A 128 -22.61 -1.74 3.03
N GLU A 129 -22.04 -2.92 3.28
CA GLU A 129 -20.65 -3.21 2.90
C GLU A 129 -20.50 -3.18 1.37
N LYS A 130 -21.39 -3.83 0.63
CA LYS A 130 -21.37 -3.87 -0.83
C LYS A 130 -21.46 -2.47 -1.46
N LEU A 131 -22.19 -1.56 -0.84
CA LEU A 131 -22.33 -0.17 -1.31
C LEU A 131 -21.11 0.70 -0.92
N LEU A 132 -20.51 0.49 0.25
CA LEU A 132 -19.39 1.31 0.73
C LEU A 132 -18.03 0.81 0.25
N LEU A 133 -17.84 -0.50 0.08
CA LEU A 133 -16.55 -1.08 -0.32
C LEU A 133 -15.97 -0.51 -1.62
N PRO A 134 -16.74 -0.20 -2.68
CA PRO A 134 -16.15 0.41 -3.88
C PRO A 134 -15.43 1.72 -3.57
N ILE A 135 -16.04 2.57 -2.74
CA ILE A 135 -15.47 3.86 -2.34
C ILE A 135 -14.26 3.66 -1.44
N VAL A 136 -14.33 2.69 -0.51
CA VAL A 136 -13.21 2.31 0.36
C VAL A 136 -12.03 1.83 -0.48
N LEU A 137 -12.24 0.87 -1.37
CA LEU A 137 -11.19 0.31 -2.22
C LEU A 137 -10.57 1.37 -3.15
N PHE A 138 -11.41 2.21 -3.75
CA PHE A 138 -10.96 3.34 -4.56
C PHE A 138 -10.06 4.28 -3.74
N THR A 139 -10.54 4.70 -2.55
CA THR A 139 -9.80 5.58 -1.65
C THR A 139 -8.44 4.98 -1.27
N MET A 140 -8.41 3.68 -0.92
CA MET A 140 -7.20 2.98 -0.55
C MET A 140 -6.20 2.94 -1.71
N GLN A 141 -6.63 2.55 -2.91
CA GLN A 141 -5.76 2.41 -4.07
C GLN A 141 -5.23 3.75 -4.57
N MET A 142 -6.11 4.74 -4.72
CA MET A 142 -5.72 6.07 -5.22
C MET A 142 -4.76 6.77 -4.24
N SER A 143 -5.08 6.73 -2.95
CA SER A 143 -4.21 7.34 -1.92
C SER A 143 -2.86 6.64 -1.83
N TRP A 144 -2.83 5.31 -1.89
CA TRP A 144 -1.59 4.55 -1.88
C TRP A 144 -0.75 4.83 -3.13
N GLY A 145 -1.36 4.80 -4.31
CA GLY A 145 -0.71 5.11 -5.58
C GLY A 145 -0.10 6.51 -5.59
N LEU A 146 -0.87 7.52 -5.14
CA LEU A 146 -0.41 8.89 -5.02
C LEU A 146 0.78 9.01 -4.06
N GLY A 147 0.68 8.39 -2.89
CA GLY A 147 1.77 8.37 -1.91
C GLY A 147 3.05 7.74 -2.47
N PHE A 148 2.92 6.63 -3.21
CA PHE A 148 4.07 5.97 -3.82
C PHE A 148 4.74 6.84 -4.90
N LEU A 149 3.96 7.47 -5.77
CA LEU A 149 4.47 8.33 -6.85
C LEU A 149 5.10 9.61 -6.34
N THR A 150 4.49 10.23 -5.33
CA THR A 150 4.92 11.54 -4.78
C THR A 150 5.90 11.42 -3.62
N SER A 151 6.36 10.21 -3.28
CA SER A 151 7.31 9.99 -2.18
C SER A 151 8.63 10.73 -2.42
N PRO A 152 8.97 11.75 -1.60
CA PRO A 152 10.21 12.50 -1.81
C PRO A 152 11.45 11.65 -1.48
N LYS A 153 12.55 11.91 -2.18
CA LYS A 153 13.82 11.21 -1.95
C LYS A 153 14.39 11.51 -0.57
N THR A 154 14.06 12.67 -0.01
CA THR A 154 14.49 13.11 1.33
C THR A 154 13.90 12.28 2.48
N LEU A 155 12.81 11.54 2.24
CA LEU A 155 12.29 10.57 3.22
C LEU A 155 13.17 9.32 3.34
N ALA A 156 13.98 9.01 2.33
CA ALA A 156 14.97 7.94 2.45
C ALA A 156 16.19 8.51 3.18
N PRO A 157 16.48 8.07 4.42
CA PRO A 157 17.66 8.57 5.11
C PRO A 157 18.90 8.24 4.29
N ALA A 158 19.82 9.22 4.17
CA ALA A 158 21.13 8.97 3.56
C ALA A 158 21.80 7.76 4.25
N LYS A 159 22.52 6.96 3.48
CA LYS A 159 23.44 5.99 4.07
C LYS A 159 24.45 6.81 4.88
N GLY A 160 24.45 6.69 6.19
CA GLY A 160 25.56 7.11 7.01
C GLY A 160 26.75 6.21 6.70
#